data_8673d0aaf71afbf5d666e179e6fe6657
#
_entry.id   8673d0aaf71afbf5d666e179e6fe6657
#
_cell.length_a   1.000
_cell.length_b   1.000
_cell.length_c   1.000
_cell.angle_alpha   90.00
_cell.angle_beta   90.00
_cell.angle_gamma   90.00
#
_symmetry.space_group_name_H-M   'P 1'
#
loop_
_entity.id
_entity.type
_entity.pdbx_description
1 polymer ?
#
loop_
_entity_poly.entity_id
_entity_poly.type
_entity_poly.pdbx_seq_one_letter_code
_entity_poly.pdbx_strand_id
1 'polypeptide(L)'
;MIVAIYARVSTKEQHTSNQIDLCRRHCQAKGYQIYDTYTDTISGTTTSRPAFDLMLQDMRHYKFRGIVVTKLDRIGRSLQHLISLFEEFKHKGVEFIAVTQNIDTTTAAGRLQMQIMGAFAEFERNIISERTKEGLRYAKNVGKRGKDKKPRKKRGGLRKPQNHI
;
A
#
# COMPACT_ATOMS: atom_id res chain seq x y z
N MET A 1 -22.71 -10.94 8.69
CA MET A 1 -22.05 -9.76 8.08
C MET A 1 -21.83 -10.04 6.60
N ILE A 2 -22.04 -9.06 5.71
CA ILE A 2 -21.72 -9.17 4.29
C ILE A 2 -20.27 -8.74 4.09
N VAL A 3 -19.46 -9.53 3.36
CA VAL A 3 -18.03 -9.31 3.17
C VAL A 3 -17.63 -9.43 1.69
N ALA A 4 -16.59 -8.72 1.30
CA ALA A 4 -15.87 -8.91 0.05
C ALA A 4 -14.60 -9.73 0.28
N ILE A 5 -14.23 -10.61 -0.63
CA ILE A 5 -12.93 -11.27 -0.63
C ILE A 5 -12.04 -10.55 -1.65
N TYR A 6 -10.81 -10.23 -1.25
CA TYR A 6 -9.81 -9.74 -2.18
C TYR A 6 -8.59 -10.66 -2.22
N ALA A 7 -8.19 -11.04 -3.43
CA ALA A 7 -6.99 -11.84 -3.67
C ALA A 7 -6.09 -11.14 -4.70
N ARG A 8 -4.79 -11.18 -4.43
CA ARG A 8 -3.76 -10.72 -5.36
C ARG A 8 -2.81 -11.87 -5.66
N VAL A 9 -2.72 -12.24 -6.93
CA VAL A 9 -1.98 -13.42 -7.38
C VAL A 9 -0.90 -13.01 -8.39
N SER A 10 0.21 -13.72 -8.40
CA SER A 10 1.22 -13.59 -9.46
C SER A 10 0.92 -14.56 -10.60
N THR A 11 1.31 -14.21 -11.82
CA THR A 11 1.18 -15.11 -12.99
C THR A 11 1.94 -16.45 -12.82
N LYS A 12 2.88 -16.52 -11.85
CA LYS A 12 3.64 -17.72 -11.52
C LYS A 12 3.02 -18.58 -10.42
N GLU A 13 1.99 -18.08 -9.71
CA GLU A 13 1.36 -18.81 -8.62
C GLU A 13 0.21 -19.69 -9.17
N GLN A 14 0.45 -20.97 -9.28
CA GLN A 14 -0.58 -22.00 -9.55
C GLN A 14 -1.59 -22.17 -8.38
N HIS A 15 -1.44 -21.40 -7.30
CA HIS A 15 -2.19 -21.58 -6.05
C HIS A 15 -3.23 -20.48 -5.78
N THR A 16 -3.72 -19.80 -6.82
CA THR A 16 -4.76 -18.76 -6.67
C THR A 16 -6.02 -19.29 -6.02
N SER A 17 -6.45 -20.50 -6.40
CA SER A 17 -7.61 -21.17 -5.82
C SER A 17 -7.46 -21.35 -4.31
N ASN A 18 -6.28 -21.75 -3.83
CA ASN A 18 -6.04 -22.01 -2.41
C ASN A 18 -6.21 -20.77 -1.53
N GLN A 19 -5.83 -19.57 -2.02
CA GLN A 19 -5.98 -18.33 -1.26
C GLN A 19 -7.46 -17.94 -1.13
N ILE A 20 -8.19 -17.99 -2.23
CA ILE A 20 -9.62 -17.68 -2.25
C ILE A 20 -10.40 -18.71 -1.41
N ASP A 21 -10.06 -19.98 -1.54
CA ASP A 21 -10.71 -21.06 -0.79
C ASP A 21 -10.46 -20.97 0.72
N LEU A 22 -9.28 -20.50 1.13
CA LEU A 22 -8.99 -20.23 2.53
C LEU A 22 -9.90 -19.10 3.07
N CYS A 23 -10.03 -18.01 2.32
CA CYS A 23 -10.93 -16.92 2.69
C CYS A 23 -12.40 -17.37 2.71
N ARG A 24 -12.83 -18.16 1.73
CA ARG A 24 -14.21 -18.71 1.69
C ARG A 24 -14.52 -19.60 2.89
N ARG A 25 -13.61 -20.52 3.23
CA ARG A 25 -13.75 -21.36 4.43
C ARG A 25 -13.83 -20.55 5.70
N HIS A 26 -13.00 -19.52 5.81
CA HIS A 26 -13.08 -18.60 6.96
C HIS A 26 -14.44 -17.89 7.02
N CYS A 27 -14.93 -17.36 5.92
CA CYS A 27 -16.25 -16.72 5.84
C CYS A 27 -17.37 -17.69 6.24
N GLN A 28 -17.33 -18.92 5.74
CA GLN A 28 -18.29 -19.96 6.06
C GLN A 28 -18.27 -20.29 7.56
N ALA A 29 -17.10 -20.49 8.15
CA ALA A 29 -16.95 -20.77 9.59
C ALA A 29 -17.46 -19.65 10.47
N LYS A 30 -17.37 -18.38 10.01
CA LYS A 30 -17.86 -17.19 10.72
C LYS A 30 -19.32 -16.83 10.39
N GLY A 31 -19.98 -17.56 9.50
CA GLY A 31 -21.34 -17.24 9.04
C GLY A 31 -21.42 -15.92 8.26
N TYR A 32 -20.34 -15.54 7.55
CA TYR A 32 -20.33 -14.35 6.72
C TYR A 32 -20.89 -14.66 5.33
N GLN A 33 -21.71 -13.74 4.80
CA GLN A 33 -22.19 -13.79 3.43
C GLN A 33 -21.17 -13.09 2.51
N ILE A 34 -20.71 -13.79 1.49
CA ILE A 34 -19.78 -13.22 0.50
C ILE A 34 -20.59 -12.42 -0.52
N TYR A 35 -20.29 -11.11 -0.63
CA TYR A 35 -20.84 -10.23 -1.65
C TYR A 35 -20.22 -10.55 -3.01
N ASP A 36 -18.87 -10.48 -3.09
CA ASP A 36 -18.11 -10.76 -4.32
C ASP A 36 -16.66 -11.15 -3.98
N THR A 37 -15.95 -11.67 -5.00
CA THR A 37 -14.54 -12.03 -4.92
C THR A 37 -13.75 -11.26 -5.98
N TYR A 38 -12.96 -10.29 -5.55
CA TYR A 38 -12.14 -9.42 -6.39
C TYR A 38 -10.74 -10.00 -6.52
N THR A 39 -10.26 -10.17 -7.75
CA THR A 39 -8.96 -10.79 -8.00
C THR A 39 -8.13 -9.97 -8.99
N ASP A 40 -6.95 -9.55 -8.57
CA ASP A 40 -5.95 -8.93 -9.44
C ASP A 40 -4.79 -9.89 -9.70
N THR A 41 -4.43 -10.02 -10.98
CA THR A 41 -3.24 -10.78 -11.40
C THR A 41 -2.09 -9.80 -11.66
N ILE A 42 -0.97 -9.98 -10.95
CA ILE A 42 0.21 -9.14 -11.10
C ILE A 42 1.24 -9.86 -11.96
N SER A 43 1.59 -9.27 -13.10
CA SER A 43 2.81 -9.56 -13.84
C SER A 43 3.92 -8.60 -13.38
N GLY A 44 5.20 -9.00 -13.56
CA GLY A 44 6.34 -8.19 -13.06
C GLY A 44 6.41 -6.75 -13.57
N THR A 45 5.57 -6.36 -14.53
CA THR A 45 5.51 -5.03 -15.16
C THR A 45 4.25 -4.25 -14.81
N THR A 46 3.20 -4.89 -14.27
CA THR A 46 1.89 -4.25 -14.06
C THR A 46 1.67 -3.95 -12.58
N THR A 47 1.59 -2.67 -12.26
CA THR A 47 1.22 -2.16 -10.92
C THR A 47 -0.27 -1.84 -10.78
N SER A 48 -1.05 -1.94 -11.87
CA SER A 48 -2.49 -1.67 -11.89
C SER A 48 -3.26 -2.74 -11.12
N ARG A 49 -4.28 -2.32 -10.39
CA ARG A 49 -5.12 -3.18 -9.54
C ARG A 49 -6.60 -2.86 -9.76
N PRO A 50 -7.14 -3.11 -10.97
CA PRO A 50 -8.51 -2.70 -11.32
C PRO A 50 -9.56 -3.37 -10.44
N ALA A 51 -9.36 -4.64 -10.03
CA ALA A 51 -10.28 -5.33 -9.13
C ALA A 51 -10.25 -4.73 -7.72
N PHE A 52 -9.08 -4.33 -7.24
CA PHE A 52 -8.95 -3.62 -5.96
C PHE A 52 -9.66 -2.26 -5.99
N ASP A 53 -9.47 -1.49 -7.06
CA ASP A 53 -10.09 -0.19 -7.21
C ASP A 53 -11.63 -0.31 -7.28
N LEU A 54 -12.14 -1.34 -7.99
CA LEU A 54 -13.57 -1.67 -8.03
C LEU A 54 -14.09 -2.06 -6.64
N MET A 55 -13.36 -2.89 -5.90
CA MET A 55 -13.71 -3.26 -4.52
C MET A 55 -13.83 -2.02 -3.62
N LEU A 56 -12.88 -1.08 -3.71
CA LEU A 56 -12.95 0.18 -2.93
C LEU A 56 -14.15 1.04 -3.34
N GLN A 57 -14.47 1.08 -4.63
CA GLN A 57 -15.66 1.78 -5.11
C GLN A 57 -16.93 1.17 -4.53
N ASP A 58 -17.07 -0.15 -4.56
CA ASP A 58 -18.22 -0.88 -4.00
C ASP A 58 -18.32 -0.72 -2.48
N MET A 59 -17.19 -0.71 -1.78
CA MET A 59 -17.10 -0.38 -0.36
C MET A 59 -17.64 1.02 -0.06
N ARG A 60 -17.23 2.02 -0.86
CA ARG A 60 -17.71 3.41 -0.70
C ARG A 60 -19.21 3.55 -0.92
N HIS A 61 -19.80 2.67 -1.74
CA HIS A 61 -21.24 2.54 -1.94
C HIS A 61 -21.93 1.61 -0.91
N TYR A 62 -21.22 1.19 0.15
CA TYR A 62 -21.75 0.38 1.26
C TYR A 62 -22.33 -0.98 0.84
N LYS A 63 -21.85 -1.61 -0.24
CA LYS A 63 -22.33 -2.91 -0.72
C LYS A 63 -21.96 -4.06 0.22
N PHE A 64 -20.94 -3.89 1.06
CA PHE A 64 -20.51 -4.84 2.08
C PHE A 64 -19.94 -4.10 3.30
N ARG A 65 -19.72 -4.85 4.40
CA ARG A 65 -19.27 -4.33 5.69
C ARG A 65 -17.99 -4.96 6.20
N GLY A 66 -17.35 -5.81 5.39
CA GLY A 66 -16.07 -6.41 5.73
C GLY A 66 -15.27 -6.76 4.50
N ILE A 67 -13.94 -6.75 4.62
CA ILE A 67 -12.98 -7.17 3.60
C ILE A 67 -12.15 -8.30 4.17
N VAL A 68 -12.09 -9.42 3.45
CA VAL A 68 -11.36 -10.62 3.84
C VAL A 68 -10.22 -10.85 2.85
N VAL A 69 -9.01 -10.96 3.36
CA VAL A 69 -7.79 -11.26 2.60
C VAL A 69 -7.02 -12.40 3.26
N THR A 70 -6.10 -13.01 2.54
CA THR A 70 -5.20 -14.01 3.16
C THR A 70 -4.14 -13.35 4.03
N LYS A 71 -3.51 -12.26 3.56
CA LYS A 71 -2.43 -11.53 4.24
C LYS A 71 -2.53 -10.03 3.96
N LEU A 72 -1.96 -9.21 4.85
CA LEU A 72 -1.88 -7.76 4.71
C LEU A 72 -1.17 -7.28 3.44
N ASP A 73 -0.12 -8.00 3.01
CA ASP A 73 0.66 -7.67 1.82
C ASP A 73 -0.15 -7.77 0.52
N ARG A 74 -1.30 -8.43 0.55
CA ARG A 74 -2.22 -8.50 -0.59
C ARG A 74 -2.91 -7.17 -0.85
N ILE A 75 -3.19 -6.39 0.20
CA ILE A 75 -3.93 -5.14 0.11
C ILE A 75 -3.02 -3.90 0.10
N GLY A 76 -2.00 -3.85 0.94
CA GLY A 76 -1.05 -2.74 1.06
C GLY A 76 0.13 -2.84 0.10
N ARG A 77 0.57 -1.68 -0.42
CA ARG A 77 1.84 -1.54 -1.18
C ARG A 77 2.99 -1.07 -0.29
N SER A 78 2.66 -0.41 0.80
CA SER A 78 3.57 0.07 1.83
C SER A 78 2.80 0.13 3.15
N LEU A 79 3.52 0.27 4.26
CA LEU A 79 2.90 0.41 5.57
C LEU A 79 2.01 1.67 5.63
N GLN A 80 2.46 2.79 5.08
CA GLN A 80 1.67 4.03 5.03
C GLN A 80 0.38 3.88 4.21
N HIS A 81 0.47 3.21 3.05
CA HIS A 81 -0.73 2.93 2.25
C HIS A 81 -1.72 2.03 3.00
N LEU A 82 -1.20 1.03 3.71
CA LEU A 82 -2.01 0.13 4.52
C LEU A 82 -2.79 0.89 5.60
N ILE A 83 -2.12 1.81 6.30
CA ILE A 83 -2.75 2.63 7.34
C ILE A 83 -3.82 3.56 6.76
N SER A 84 -3.53 4.23 5.64
CA SER A 84 -4.54 5.07 4.98
C SER A 84 -5.79 4.28 4.60
N LEU A 85 -5.63 3.02 4.14
CA LEU A 85 -6.74 2.13 3.85
C LEU A 85 -7.53 1.78 5.12
N PHE A 86 -6.85 1.49 6.23
CA PHE A 86 -7.52 1.15 7.47
C PHE A 86 -8.27 2.34 8.09
N GLU A 87 -7.75 3.54 7.98
CA GLU A 87 -8.48 4.75 8.37
C GLU A 87 -9.74 4.93 7.52
N GLU A 88 -9.64 4.71 6.21
CA GLU A 88 -10.80 4.74 5.32
C GLU A 88 -11.83 3.66 5.70
N PHE A 89 -11.39 2.41 5.95
CA PHE A 89 -12.27 1.32 6.37
C PHE A 89 -12.98 1.64 7.69
N LYS A 90 -12.23 2.11 8.68
CA LYS A 90 -12.78 2.54 9.97
C LYS A 90 -13.82 3.65 9.80
N HIS A 91 -13.51 4.64 8.96
CA HIS A 91 -14.41 5.77 8.70
C HIS A 91 -15.71 5.32 8.02
N LYS A 92 -15.62 4.30 7.17
CA LYS A 92 -16.76 3.69 6.46
C LYS A 92 -17.48 2.61 7.28
N GLY A 93 -16.98 2.27 8.46
CA GLY A 93 -17.53 1.19 9.28
C GLY A 93 -17.38 -0.19 8.61
N VAL A 94 -16.26 -0.40 7.92
CA VAL A 94 -15.91 -1.65 7.24
C VAL A 94 -14.83 -2.37 8.02
N GLU A 95 -15.10 -3.61 8.38
CA GLU A 95 -14.18 -4.48 9.12
C GLU A 95 -13.15 -5.09 8.17
N PHE A 96 -11.97 -5.40 8.71
CA PHE A 96 -10.88 -5.99 7.95
C PHE A 96 -10.38 -7.29 8.61
N ILE A 97 -10.22 -8.33 7.79
CA ILE A 97 -9.80 -9.65 8.24
C ILE A 97 -8.65 -10.16 7.37
N ALA A 98 -7.48 -10.45 7.98
CA ALA A 98 -6.36 -11.13 7.36
C ALA A 98 -6.22 -12.54 7.96
N VAL A 99 -6.69 -13.54 7.22
CA VAL A 99 -6.95 -14.89 7.73
C VAL A 99 -5.70 -15.58 8.28
N THR A 100 -4.56 -15.51 7.56
CA THR A 100 -3.34 -16.23 7.99
C THR A 100 -2.53 -15.51 9.05
N GLN A 101 -2.85 -14.24 9.34
CA GLN A 101 -2.16 -13.42 10.33
C GLN A 101 -3.01 -13.22 11.59
N ASN A 102 -4.19 -13.86 11.66
CA ASN A 102 -5.14 -13.72 12.76
C ASN A 102 -5.49 -12.26 13.10
N ILE A 103 -5.53 -11.41 12.07
CA ILE A 103 -5.97 -10.02 12.23
C ILE A 103 -7.46 -9.98 11.91
N ASP A 104 -8.25 -9.54 12.87
CA ASP A 104 -9.71 -9.45 12.74
C ASP A 104 -10.19 -8.22 13.50
N THR A 105 -10.51 -7.15 12.78
CA THR A 105 -10.93 -5.87 13.41
C THR A 105 -12.33 -5.93 14.02
N THR A 106 -13.09 -7.00 13.80
CA THR A 106 -14.34 -7.22 14.53
C THR A 106 -14.08 -7.46 16.02
N THR A 107 -12.85 -7.90 16.38
CA THR A 107 -12.41 -8.15 17.76
C THR A 107 -11.65 -6.95 18.35
N ALA A 108 -11.68 -6.82 19.68
CA ALA A 108 -10.89 -5.80 20.38
C ALA A 108 -9.38 -6.00 20.17
N ALA A 109 -8.92 -7.25 20.17
CA ALA A 109 -7.51 -7.60 19.94
C ALA A 109 -7.04 -7.21 18.53
N GLY A 110 -7.83 -7.51 17.49
CA GLY A 110 -7.50 -7.12 16.12
C GLY A 110 -7.51 -5.61 15.92
N ARG A 111 -8.45 -4.88 16.53
CA ARG A 111 -8.43 -3.41 16.52
C ARG A 111 -7.18 -2.84 17.19
N LEU A 112 -6.77 -3.40 18.33
CA LEU A 112 -5.54 -3.00 19.01
C LEU A 112 -4.30 -3.28 18.13
N GLN A 113 -4.24 -4.45 17.49
CA GLN A 113 -3.17 -4.78 16.54
C GLN A 113 -3.04 -3.73 15.44
N MET A 114 -4.17 -3.30 14.87
CA MET A 114 -4.19 -2.27 13.83
C MET A 114 -3.73 -0.90 14.35
N GLN A 115 -4.12 -0.52 15.57
CA GLN A 115 -3.67 0.72 16.21
C GLN A 115 -2.16 0.73 16.45
N ILE A 116 -1.59 -0.40 16.92
CA ILE A 116 -0.15 -0.55 17.09
C ILE A 116 0.59 -0.39 15.75
N MET A 117 0.11 -1.03 14.69
CA MET A 117 0.69 -0.87 13.35
C MET A 117 0.64 0.58 12.87
N GLY A 118 -0.47 1.28 13.14
CA GLY A 118 -0.63 2.71 12.86
C GLY A 118 0.42 3.57 13.56
N ALA A 119 0.61 3.35 14.86
CA ALA A 119 1.59 4.06 15.66
C ALA A 119 3.04 3.81 15.17
N PHE A 120 3.36 2.57 14.79
CA PHE A 120 4.67 2.25 14.21
C PHE A 120 4.95 2.99 12.90
N ALA A 121 3.96 3.10 12.01
CA ALA A 121 4.17 3.79 10.75
C ALA A 121 4.28 5.32 10.92
N GLU A 122 3.56 5.88 11.88
CA GLU A 122 3.72 7.29 12.24
C GLU A 122 5.12 7.55 12.80
N PHE A 123 5.59 6.68 13.67
CA PHE A 123 6.95 6.72 14.20
C PHE A 123 8.01 6.65 13.09
N GLU A 124 7.91 5.69 12.16
CA GLU A 124 8.83 5.61 11.00
C GLU A 124 8.82 6.89 10.16
N ARG A 125 7.64 7.45 9.90
CA ARG A 125 7.50 8.70 9.14
C ARG A 125 8.21 9.86 9.85
N ASN A 126 8.04 9.96 11.16
CA ASN A 126 8.66 11.01 11.96
C ASN A 126 10.18 10.90 11.94
N ILE A 127 10.74 9.69 12.12
CA ILE A 127 12.19 9.43 12.01
C ILE A 127 12.73 9.82 10.62
N ILE A 128 12.06 9.42 9.55
CA ILE A 128 12.48 9.79 8.19
C ILE A 128 12.43 11.31 8.00
N SER A 129 11.39 11.98 8.50
CA SER A 129 11.25 13.43 8.44
C SER A 129 12.38 14.14 9.20
N GLU A 130 12.71 13.69 10.40
CA GLU A 130 13.81 14.23 11.21
C GLU A 130 15.14 14.08 10.49
N ARG A 131 15.47 12.88 10.03
CA ARG A 131 16.70 12.63 9.25
C ARG A 131 16.79 13.52 7.99
N THR A 132 15.67 13.71 7.31
CA THR A 132 15.62 14.58 6.12
C THR A 132 15.88 16.05 6.49
N LYS A 133 15.25 16.54 7.57
CA LYS A 133 15.48 17.90 8.08
C LYS A 133 16.93 18.11 8.51
N GLU A 134 17.53 17.15 9.20
CA GLU A 134 18.93 17.20 9.59
C GLU A 134 19.86 17.22 8.38
N GLY A 135 19.62 16.34 7.38
CA GLY A 135 20.37 16.33 6.13
C GLY A 135 20.28 17.66 5.37
N LEU A 136 19.10 18.29 5.33
CA LEU A 136 18.92 19.60 4.72
C LEU A 136 19.64 20.73 5.52
N ARG A 137 19.61 20.67 6.86
CA ARG A 137 20.38 21.63 7.71
C ARG A 137 21.89 21.46 7.47
N TYR A 138 22.37 20.23 7.43
CA TYR A 138 23.78 19.95 7.12
C TYR A 138 24.16 20.47 5.74
N ALA A 139 23.37 20.17 4.70
CA ALA A 139 23.61 20.63 3.34
C ALA A 139 23.64 22.18 3.21
N LYS A 140 22.70 22.87 3.91
CA LYS A 140 22.70 24.34 3.99
C LYS A 140 23.95 24.90 4.67
N ASN A 141 24.42 24.25 5.73
CA ASN A 141 25.61 24.67 6.47
C ASN A 141 26.89 24.43 5.67
N VAL A 142 26.98 23.28 4.98
CA VAL A 142 28.11 22.97 4.08
C VAL A 142 28.07 23.88 2.85
N GLY A 143 26.90 24.16 2.29
CA GLY A 143 26.75 25.11 1.16
C GLY A 143 27.12 26.54 1.53
N LYS A 144 26.88 26.96 2.76
CA LYS A 144 27.37 28.28 3.27
C LYS A 144 28.89 28.33 3.44
N ARG A 145 29.54 27.21 3.78
CA ARG A 145 31.01 27.07 3.89
C ARG A 145 31.68 26.84 2.53
N GLY A 146 30.92 26.43 1.49
CA GLY A 146 31.43 26.07 0.16
C GLY A 146 31.32 27.17 -0.89
N LYS A 147 31.12 28.44 -0.51
CA LYS A 147 31.06 29.56 -1.47
C LYS A 147 32.37 29.80 -2.20
N ASP A 148 33.47 29.12 -1.87
CA ASP A 148 34.76 29.19 -2.55
C ASP A 148 34.98 28.14 -3.63
N LYS A 149 33.96 27.36 -4.03
CA LYS A 149 34.09 26.42 -5.14
C LYS A 149 33.87 27.14 -6.47
N LYS A 150 34.96 27.20 -7.27
CA LYS A 150 35.04 27.74 -8.63
C LYS A 150 33.78 27.44 -9.45
N PRO A 151 33.29 28.41 -10.24
CA PRO A 151 32.12 28.22 -11.08
C PRO A 151 32.32 27.03 -12.04
N ARG A 152 31.32 26.16 -12.13
CA ARG A 152 31.29 25.04 -13.08
C ARG A 152 31.55 25.57 -14.48
N LYS A 153 32.67 25.17 -15.13
CA LYS A 153 32.89 25.41 -16.54
C LYS A 153 31.64 24.96 -17.32
N LYS A 154 31.04 25.91 -18.05
CA LYS A 154 29.95 25.57 -18.98
C LYS A 154 30.50 24.53 -19.96
N ARG A 155 29.89 23.36 -20.04
CA ARG A 155 30.13 22.37 -21.07
C ARG A 155 29.93 23.08 -22.41
N GLY A 156 30.98 23.15 -23.21
CA GLY A 156 30.97 23.80 -24.53
C GLY A 156 29.85 23.23 -25.39
N GLY A 157 29.08 24.12 -25.99
CA GLY A 157 28.01 23.77 -26.91
C GLY A 157 28.59 23.03 -28.12
N LEU A 158 27.87 22.02 -28.58
CA LEU A 158 28.16 21.30 -29.82
C LEU A 158 28.29 22.29 -30.98
N ARG A 159 29.46 22.31 -31.63
CA ARG A 159 29.66 23.00 -32.91
C ARG A 159 28.71 22.39 -33.93
N LYS A 160 27.86 23.22 -34.53
CA LYS A 160 27.08 22.85 -35.72
C LYS A 160 28.05 22.53 -36.87
N PRO A 161 27.81 21.49 -37.67
CA PRO A 161 28.62 21.24 -38.88
C PRO A 161 28.38 22.38 -39.87
N GLN A 162 29.48 22.96 -40.40
CA GLN A 162 29.43 23.88 -41.52
C GLN A 162 29.23 23.05 -42.79
N ASN A 163 28.09 23.29 -43.46
CA ASN A 163 27.92 22.83 -44.85
C ASN A 163 28.85 23.65 -45.74
N HIS A 164 29.80 22.99 -46.38
CA HIS A 164 30.46 23.50 -47.58
C HIS A 164 29.74 22.91 -48.79
N ILE A 165 29.39 23.82 -49.69
CA ILE A 165 28.88 23.65 -51.04
C ILE A 165 29.88 22.85 -51.89
#